data_010f6b35f95275f3ee57ce43214dc3a5
#
_entry.id   010f6b35f95275f3ee57ce43214dc3a5
#
_cell.length_a   1.000
_cell.length_b   1.000
_cell.length_c   1.000
_cell.angle_alpha   90.00
_cell.angle_beta   90.00
_cell.angle_gamma   90.00
#
_symmetry.space_group_name_H-M   'P 1'
#
loop_
_entity.id
_entity.type
_entity.pdbx_description
1 polymer ?
#
loop_
_entity_poly.entity_id
_entity_poly.type
_entity_poly.pdbx_seq_one_letter_code
_entity_poly.pdbx_strand_id
1 'polypeptide(L)'
;MTSRREGHNGGRARDQHVVLASADSRGFVSLRQAATPRRERYAIGRSLRKRTPRSALGKWSVPDSRADPVQQIIATHEGRLDWLIPVRIGRMIASPYAFLRGAAAIMAEDFAHLPSTGITPVICGDAHLGNFGFYASPERDLVFDLNDFDEAHPGAWEWDLRRLVTSVWVAGRQNGSPEHACEQAAARCVAAYREHMASLAEQPLLARSYELLDLDQLQTTATRDTLRQEIKQAAQRARRRTSDRALPRFTQQRNGTRHIVEEPPLITRLDAAQADRIAEALDSYLQTLPPHWARILAGYSIIDIAHKVVGVGSVGLRAYIALCEGSSPDDVVFLQLKQARRSVVARFVHGDSAWHAHQGQRVVEYQQAL
;
A
#
# COMPACT_ATOMS: atom_id res chain seq x y z
N MET A 1 21.48 60.44 -4.95
CA MET A 1 20.12 59.87 -5.16
C MET A 1 20.23 58.35 -5.03
N THR A 2 20.01 57.91 -3.82
CA THR A 2 20.13 56.50 -3.41
C THR A 2 18.72 55.88 -3.36
N SER A 3 18.46 54.98 -4.33
CA SER A 3 17.22 54.23 -4.38
C SER A 3 17.29 53.05 -3.36
N ARG A 4 16.53 53.14 -2.31
CA ARG A 4 16.25 52.02 -1.39
C ARG A 4 15.37 51.01 -2.13
N ARG A 5 15.90 49.82 -2.35
CA ARG A 5 15.08 48.64 -2.67
C ARG A 5 14.49 48.12 -1.36
N GLU A 6 13.21 48.29 -1.19
CA GLU A 6 12.45 47.61 -0.16
C GLU A 6 12.37 46.11 -0.50
N GLY A 7 13.07 45.32 0.30
CA GLY A 7 12.96 43.89 0.24
C GLY A 7 11.60 43.43 0.80
N HIS A 8 10.73 42.98 -0.07
CA HIS A 8 9.51 42.28 0.33
C HIS A 8 9.89 40.94 0.95
N ASN A 9 10.10 40.96 2.25
CA ASN A 9 10.32 39.75 3.05
C ASN A 9 8.93 39.15 3.37
N GLY A 10 8.30 38.59 2.36
CA GLY A 10 7.12 37.74 2.49
C GLY A 10 7.54 36.45 3.16
N GLY A 11 7.73 36.50 4.48
CA GLY A 11 7.85 35.31 5.30
C GLY A 11 6.59 34.46 5.16
N ARG A 12 6.55 33.55 4.18
CA ARG A 12 5.69 32.38 4.27
C ARG A 12 6.05 31.75 5.60
N ALA A 13 5.14 31.84 6.57
CA ALA A 13 5.19 31.01 7.75
C ALA A 13 5.40 29.57 7.21
N ARG A 14 6.61 29.06 7.34
CA ARG A 14 6.88 27.65 7.11
C ARG A 14 5.94 26.96 8.08
N ASP A 15 4.88 26.40 7.55
CA ASP A 15 4.06 25.48 8.33
C ASP A 15 5.04 24.47 8.91
N GLN A 16 5.25 24.58 10.21
CA GLN A 16 6.09 23.62 10.94
C GLN A 16 5.31 22.32 10.99
N HIS A 17 5.37 21.57 9.90
CA HIS A 17 4.88 20.22 9.87
C HIS A 17 5.83 19.41 10.75
N VAL A 18 5.29 18.86 11.82
CA VAL A 18 5.99 17.81 12.58
C VAL A 18 5.89 16.55 11.71
N VAL A 19 6.72 16.47 10.72
CA VAL A 19 6.68 15.40 9.76
C VAL A 19 7.90 14.54 10.02
N LEU A 20 7.64 13.36 10.56
CA LEU A 20 8.66 12.32 10.68
C LEU A 20 8.99 11.66 9.34
N ALA A 21 8.18 11.86 8.31
CA ALA A 21 8.38 11.30 7.00
C ALA A 21 7.73 12.17 5.92
N SER A 22 8.23 13.38 5.71
CA SER A 22 7.87 14.17 4.53
C SER A 22 8.82 13.83 3.40
N ALA A 23 8.30 13.65 2.19
CA ALA A 23 9.11 13.60 0.98
C ALA A 23 9.97 14.86 0.80
N ASP A 24 9.59 15.95 1.42
CA ASP A 24 10.34 17.22 1.44
C ASP A 24 11.47 17.24 2.50
N SER A 25 11.57 16.23 3.36
CA SER A 25 12.59 16.13 4.40
C SER A 25 13.97 15.69 3.89
N ARG A 26 14.32 15.99 2.65
CA ARG A 26 15.71 15.90 2.16
C ARG A 26 16.67 16.85 2.88
N GLY A 27 16.17 17.62 3.84
CA GLY A 27 16.99 18.40 4.74
C GLY A 27 17.89 17.46 5.56
N PHE A 28 19.19 17.75 5.55
CA PHE A 28 20.14 17.07 6.40
C PHE A 28 19.69 17.15 7.85
N VAL A 29 19.30 15.99 8.44
CA VAL A 29 18.93 15.88 9.83
C VAL A 29 20.21 15.57 10.62
N SER A 30 20.58 16.47 11.53
CA SER A 30 21.76 16.31 12.36
C SER A 30 21.36 15.75 13.73
N LEU A 31 22.07 14.74 14.21
CA LEU A 31 21.94 14.24 15.60
C LEU A 31 22.30 15.30 16.66
N ARG A 32 22.94 16.40 16.24
CA ARG A 32 23.20 17.56 17.12
C ARG A 32 21.98 18.47 17.30
N GLN A 33 20.94 18.27 16.50
CA GLN A 33 19.70 19.03 16.58
C GLN A 33 18.77 18.36 17.59
N ALA A 34 18.32 19.12 18.59
CA ALA A 34 17.39 18.60 19.58
C ALA A 34 16.06 18.17 18.91
N ALA A 35 15.59 16.99 19.27
CA ALA A 35 14.25 16.56 18.85
C ALA A 35 13.18 17.45 19.47
N THR A 36 12.11 17.73 18.71
CA THR A 36 10.95 18.50 19.19
C THR A 36 10.35 17.78 20.41
N PRO A 37 10.29 18.45 21.58
CA PRO A 37 9.75 17.85 22.79
C PRO A 37 8.28 17.41 22.64
N ARG A 38 7.90 16.32 23.31
CA ARG A 38 6.53 15.79 23.28
C ARG A 38 5.47 16.88 23.57
N ARG A 39 5.73 17.72 24.59
CA ARG A 39 4.82 18.84 24.96
C ARG A 39 4.58 19.79 23.79
N GLU A 40 5.61 20.10 23.04
CA GLU A 40 5.53 21.00 21.90
C GLU A 40 4.76 20.35 20.75
N ARG A 41 5.03 19.07 20.42
CA ARG A 41 4.25 18.30 19.44
C ARG A 41 2.77 18.23 19.81
N TYR A 42 2.44 18.08 21.08
CA TYR A 42 1.06 18.16 21.57
C TYR A 42 0.43 19.56 21.33
N ALA A 43 1.18 20.62 21.57
CA ALA A 43 0.72 21.99 21.34
C ALA A 43 0.45 22.23 19.85
N ILE A 44 1.34 21.77 18.96
CA ILE A 44 1.16 21.83 17.52
C ILE A 44 -0.11 21.06 17.11
N GLY A 45 -0.26 19.82 17.52
CA GLY A 45 -1.44 19.01 17.22
C GLY A 45 -2.74 19.65 17.72
N ARG A 46 -2.70 20.33 18.87
CA ARG A 46 -3.83 21.08 19.41
C ARG A 46 -4.16 22.31 18.56
N SER A 47 -3.16 23.01 18.03
CA SER A 47 -3.35 24.16 17.13
C SER A 47 -3.95 23.73 15.80
N LEU A 48 -3.46 22.61 15.21
CA LEU A 48 -4.02 22.03 14.00
C LEU A 48 -5.50 21.69 14.16
N ARG A 49 -5.87 21.12 15.31
CA ARG A 49 -7.26 20.77 15.65
C ARG A 49 -8.19 21.97 15.81
N LYS A 50 -7.64 23.14 16.18
CA LYS A 50 -8.41 24.39 16.19
C LYS A 50 -8.71 24.88 14.76
N ARG A 51 -7.77 24.71 13.83
CA ARG A 51 -7.95 25.06 12.40
C ARG A 51 -8.88 24.07 11.71
N THR A 52 -8.69 22.78 11.95
CA THR A 52 -9.48 21.69 11.35
C THR A 52 -10.11 20.84 12.45
N PRO A 53 -11.32 21.21 12.93
CA PRO A 53 -12.04 20.45 13.95
C PRO A 53 -12.35 19.02 13.47
N ARG A 54 -12.37 18.05 14.40
CA ARG A 54 -12.71 16.65 14.07
C ARG A 54 -14.06 16.52 13.37
N SER A 55 -15.04 17.36 13.72
CA SER A 55 -16.35 17.39 13.05
C SER A 55 -16.27 17.79 11.57
N ALA A 56 -15.25 18.56 11.17
CA ALA A 56 -15.01 18.88 9.76
C ALA A 56 -14.48 17.68 8.97
N LEU A 57 -13.72 16.80 9.62
CA LEU A 57 -13.16 15.60 8.97
C LEU A 57 -14.23 14.55 8.59
N GLY A 58 -15.37 14.56 9.26
CA GLY A 58 -16.50 13.66 8.96
C GLY A 58 -17.46 14.23 7.91
N LYS A 59 -17.31 15.48 7.49
CA LYS A 59 -18.19 16.09 6.50
C LYS A 59 -17.75 15.68 5.09
N TRP A 60 -18.72 15.33 4.27
CA TRP A 60 -18.52 15.11 2.85
C TRP A 60 -19.70 15.67 2.07
N SER A 61 -19.41 16.31 0.96
CA SER A 61 -20.40 16.74 -0.03
C SER A 61 -19.81 16.55 -1.41
N VAL A 62 -20.66 16.26 -2.37
CA VAL A 62 -20.23 16.17 -3.78
C VAL A 62 -19.90 17.58 -4.26
N PRO A 63 -18.65 17.86 -4.71
CA PRO A 63 -18.33 19.14 -5.33
C PRO A 63 -19.06 19.31 -6.66
N ASP A 64 -19.50 20.53 -6.98
CA ASP A 64 -20.15 20.82 -8.28
C ASP A 64 -19.21 20.52 -9.46
N SER A 65 -17.90 20.66 -9.24
CA SER A 65 -16.84 20.38 -10.24
C SER A 65 -16.34 18.94 -10.23
N ARG A 66 -17.01 18.03 -9.53
CA ARG A 66 -16.57 16.63 -9.45
C ARG A 66 -16.60 15.99 -10.84
N ALA A 67 -15.45 15.48 -11.28
CA ALA A 67 -15.40 14.73 -12.55
C ALA A 67 -16.29 13.47 -12.49
N ASP A 68 -16.83 13.07 -13.63
CA ASP A 68 -17.62 11.84 -13.74
C ASP A 68 -16.78 10.63 -13.29
N PRO A 69 -17.22 9.87 -12.28
CA PRO A 69 -16.48 8.71 -11.78
C PRO A 69 -16.24 7.64 -12.85
N VAL A 70 -17.14 7.48 -13.82
CA VAL A 70 -16.96 6.51 -14.91
C VAL A 70 -15.82 6.95 -15.82
N GLN A 71 -15.77 8.24 -16.18
CA GLN A 71 -14.66 8.80 -16.98
C GLN A 71 -13.33 8.71 -16.25
N GLN A 72 -13.32 8.90 -14.94
CA GLN A 72 -12.11 8.70 -14.11
C GLN A 72 -11.64 7.25 -14.17
N ILE A 73 -12.52 6.26 -14.06
CA ILE A 73 -12.14 4.85 -14.20
C ILE A 73 -11.59 4.57 -15.60
N ILE A 74 -12.24 5.09 -16.66
CA ILE A 74 -11.77 4.95 -18.04
C ILE A 74 -10.35 5.53 -18.19
N ALA A 75 -10.10 6.72 -17.64
CA ALA A 75 -8.77 7.33 -17.66
C ALA A 75 -7.69 6.47 -16.99
N THR A 76 -8.05 5.69 -15.95
CA THR A 76 -7.11 4.76 -15.32
C THR A 76 -6.74 3.55 -16.20
N HIS A 77 -7.39 3.36 -17.35
CA HIS A 77 -7.05 2.29 -18.30
C HIS A 77 -5.81 2.61 -19.13
N GLU A 78 -5.42 3.87 -19.24
CA GLU A 78 -4.22 4.28 -19.95
C GLU A 78 -2.99 3.46 -19.52
N GLY A 79 -2.26 2.91 -20.50
CA GLY A 79 -1.06 2.10 -20.27
C GLY A 79 -1.30 0.70 -19.70
N ARG A 80 -2.55 0.27 -19.56
CA ARG A 80 -2.91 -1.12 -19.25
C ARG A 80 -2.92 -1.96 -20.53
N LEU A 81 -2.87 -3.27 -20.33
CA LEU A 81 -3.05 -4.25 -21.42
C LEU A 81 -4.53 -4.29 -21.81
N ASP A 82 -4.85 -3.88 -23.05
CA ASP A 82 -6.22 -3.70 -23.51
C ASP A 82 -7.10 -4.95 -23.35
N TRP A 83 -6.55 -6.13 -23.62
CA TRP A 83 -7.24 -7.41 -23.49
C TRP A 83 -7.61 -7.77 -22.02
N LEU A 84 -7.03 -7.11 -21.04
CA LEU A 84 -7.36 -7.28 -19.61
C LEU A 84 -8.34 -6.23 -19.08
N ILE A 85 -8.63 -5.19 -19.83
CA ILE A 85 -9.61 -4.16 -19.42
C ILE A 85 -10.99 -4.78 -19.15
N PRO A 86 -11.54 -5.66 -20.01
CA PRO A 86 -12.81 -6.33 -19.71
C PRO A 86 -12.77 -7.16 -18.43
N VAL A 87 -11.65 -7.85 -18.15
CA VAL A 87 -11.47 -8.63 -16.92
C VAL A 87 -11.46 -7.71 -15.69
N ARG A 88 -10.79 -6.54 -15.79
CA ARG A 88 -10.78 -5.53 -14.72
C ARG A 88 -12.19 -5.02 -14.44
N ILE A 89 -12.91 -4.60 -15.47
CA ILE A 89 -14.28 -4.11 -15.35
C ILE A 89 -15.18 -5.19 -14.74
N GLY A 90 -15.12 -6.42 -15.26
CA GLY A 90 -15.90 -7.54 -14.71
C GLY A 90 -15.63 -7.78 -13.22
N ARG A 91 -14.37 -7.69 -12.78
CA ARG A 91 -14.05 -7.78 -11.35
C ARG A 91 -14.58 -6.60 -10.54
N MET A 92 -14.51 -5.38 -11.08
CA MET A 92 -14.95 -4.17 -10.37
C MET A 92 -16.48 -4.13 -10.22
N ILE A 93 -17.25 -4.52 -11.22
CA ILE A 93 -18.72 -4.47 -11.17
C ILE A 93 -19.36 -5.63 -10.39
N ALA A 94 -18.56 -6.60 -9.96
CA ALA A 94 -19.06 -7.77 -9.21
C ALA A 94 -19.75 -7.40 -7.88
N SER A 95 -19.33 -6.32 -7.24
CA SER A 95 -19.97 -5.80 -6.03
C SER A 95 -19.48 -4.38 -5.69
N PRO A 96 -20.21 -3.64 -4.81
CA PRO A 96 -19.75 -2.33 -4.32
C PRO A 96 -18.36 -2.39 -3.65
N TYR A 97 -18.05 -3.44 -2.91
CA TYR A 97 -16.74 -3.62 -2.30
C TYR A 97 -15.66 -3.89 -3.35
N ALA A 98 -15.96 -4.69 -4.36
CA ALA A 98 -15.04 -4.93 -5.47
C ALA A 98 -14.78 -3.65 -6.27
N PHE A 99 -15.82 -2.82 -6.50
CA PHE A 99 -15.66 -1.51 -7.13
C PHE A 99 -14.77 -0.59 -6.30
N LEU A 100 -15.00 -0.50 -4.99
CA LEU A 100 -14.18 0.29 -4.08
C LEU A 100 -12.70 -0.07 -4.22
N ARG A 101 -12.33 -1.35 -4.27
CA ARG A 101 -10.95 -1.81 -4.44
C ARG A 101 -10.29 -1.35 -5.74
N GLY A 102 -11.06 -1.07 -6.78
CA GLY A 102 -10.54 -0.54 -8.05
C GLY A 102 -10.59 0.98 -8.18
N ALA A 103 -11.14 1.69 -7.18
CA ALA A 103 -11.52 3.09 -7.25
C ALA A 103 -10.62 4.03 -6.43
N ALA A 104 -9.35 3.68 -6.19
CA ALA A 104 -8.41 4.52 -5.45
C ALA A 104 -8.28 5.93 -6.07
N ALA A 105 -8.24 6.04 -7.40
CA ALA A 105 -8.14 7.32 -8.11
C ALA A 105 -9.34 8.24 -7.85
N ILE A 106 -10.57 7.69 -7.84
CA ILE A 106 -11.79 8.46 -7.53
C ILE A 106 -11.71 8.99 -6.10
N MET A 107 -11.35 8.12 -5.14
CA MET A 107 -11.26 8.55 -3.74
C MET A 107 -10.15 9.57 -3.50
N ALA A 108 -9.01 9.47 -4.17
CA ALA A 108 -7.94 10.45 -4.06
C ALA A 108 -8.43 11.84 -4.55
N GLU A 109 -9.16 11.89 -5.64
CA GLU A 109 -9.75 13.14 -6.16
C GLU A 109 -10.82 13.68 -5.21
N ASP A 110 -11.75 12.84 -4.76
CA ASP A 110 -12.79 13.24 -3.81
C ASP A 110 -12.18 13.77 -2.51
N PHE A 111 -11.10 13.15 -2.00
CA PHE A 111 -10.48 13.54 -0.75
C PHE A 111 -9.59 14.79 -0.85
N ALA A 112 -9.04 15.07 -2.03
CA ALA A 112 -8.17 16.24 -2.25
C ALA A 112 -8.89 17.57 -1.94
N HIS A 113 -10.21 17.61 -2.07
CA HIS A 113 -11.02 18.79 -1.79
C HIS A 113 -11.54 18.87 -0.36
N LEU A 114 -11.32 17.83 0.45
CA LEU A 114 -11.82 17.78 1.82
C LEU A 114 -10.86 18.44 2.81
N PRO A 115 -11.38 18.95 3.94
CA PRO A 115 -10.52 19.45 5.00
C PRO A 115 -9.53 18.41 5.49
N SER A 116 -8.27 18.83 5.65
CA SER A 116 -7.18 18.04 6.23
C SER A 116 -6.47 18.84 7.33
N THR A 117 -5.78 18.16 8.23
CA THR A 117 -4.99 18.79 9.28
C THR A 117 -3.68 19.39 8.78
N GLY A 118 -3.25 19.03 7.57
CA GLY A 118 -1.95 19.39 7.01
C GLY A 118 -0.81 18.50 7.51
N ILE A 119 -1.11 17.39 8.19
CA ILE A 119 -0.12 16.37 8.54
C ILE A 119 -0.06 15.39 7.36
N THR A 120 1.11 15.31 6.72
CA THR A 120 1.30 14.56 5.47
C THR A 120 2.42 13.51 5.61
N PRO A 121 2.21 12.44 6.38
CA PRO A 121 3.15 11.32 6.43
C PRO A 121 3.14 10.56 5.10
N VAL A 122 4.00 9.56 4.97
CA VAL A 122 3.77 8.51 3.98
C VAL A 122 2.47 7.79 4.36
N ILE A 123 1.55 7.67 3.40
CA ILE A 123 0.29 6.94 3.53
C ILE A 123 0.25 5.78 2.54
N CYS A 124 -0.56 4.76 2.81
CA CYS A 124 -0.77 3.64 1.88
C CYS A 124 -1.43 4.09 0.58
N GLY A 125 -2.30 5.12 0.63
CA GLY A 125 -3.01 5.67 -0.52
C GLY A 125 -4.17 4.78 -1.03
N ASP A 126 -4.21 3.52 -0.62
CA ASP A 126 -5.29 2.56 -0.92
C ASP A 126 -5.62 1.67 0.30
N ALA A 127 -5.68 2.23 1.50
CA ALA A 127 -5.87 1.53 2.77
C ALA A 127 -7.29 0.97 2.95
N HIS A 128 -7.73 0.05 2.11
CA HIS A 128 -8.99 -0.68 2.31
C HIS A 128 -8.77 -2.02 3.03
N LEU A 129 -9.82 -2.61 3.66
CA LEU A 129 -9.72 -3.86 4.43
C LEU A 129 -8.98 -5.01 3.73
N GLY A 130 -9.11 -5.11 2.39
CA GLY A 130 -8.45 -6.16 1.62
C GLY A 130 -6.95 -6.00 1.47
N ASN A 131 -6.37 -4.85 1.89
CA ASN A 131 -4.94 -4.58 1.87
C ASN A 131 -4.29 -4.81 3.24
N PHE A 132 -5.02 -5.39 4.19
CA PHE A 132 -4.47 -5.89 5.43
C PHE A 132 -4.45 -7.41 5.42
N GLY A 133 -3.36 -8.01 5.84
CA GLY A 133 -3.22 -9.46 5.81
C GLY A 133 -1.98 -9.99 6.49
N PHE A 134 -1.91 -11.30 6.60
CA PHE A 134 -0.74 -11.99 7.14
C PHE A 134 0.33 -12.17 6.07
N TYR A 135 1.57 -11.86 6.41
CA TYR A 135 2.76 -12.17 5.61
C TYR A 135 3.97 -12.41 6.53
N ALA A 136 5.06 -12.88 5.95
CA ALA A 136 6.31 -13.04 6.69
C ALA A 136 7.12 -11.74 6.66
N SER A 137 7.53 -11.25 7.83
CA SER A 137 8.49 -10.15 7.95
C SER A 137 9.85 -10.53 7.32
N PRO A 138 10.79 -9.59 7.15
CA PRO A 138 12.17 -9.92 6.75
C PRO A 138 12.83 -10.96 7.65
N GLU A 139 12.49 -10.97 8.96
CA GLU A 139 12.95 -11.93 9.95
C GLU A 139 12.21 -13.27 9.91
N ARG A 140 11.23 -13.41 9.01
CA ARG A 140 10.39 -14.59 8.82
C ARG A 140 9.32 -14.81 9.90
N ASP A 141 9.05 -13.79 10.70
CA ASP A 141 7.94 -13.81 11.64
C ASP A 141 6.61 -13.55 10.91
N LEU A 142 5.55 -14.24 11.34
CA LEU A 142 4.22 -14.01 10.78
C LEU A 142 3.59 -12.78 11.42
N VAL A 143 3.46 -11.72 10.63
CA VAL A 143 2.87 -10.44 11.05
C VAL A 143 1.57 -10.16 10.29
N PHE A 144 0.72 -9.33 10.88
CA PHE A 144 -0.51 -8.83 10.25
C PHE A 144 -0.38 -7.33 10.04
N ASP A 145 -0.32 -6.91 8.78
CA ASP A 145 -0.16 -5.50 8.44
C ASP A 145 -0.65 -5.21 7.02
N LEU A 146 -0.39 -4.00 6.52
CA LEU A 146 -0.56 -3.61 5.12
C LEU A 146 0.30 -4.50 4.21
N ASN A 147 -0.23 -4.91 3.08
CA ASN A 147 0.44 -5.81 2.14
C ASN A 147 0.40 -5.35 0.68
N ASP A 148 -0.08 -4.14 0.41
CA ASP A 148 -0.07 -3.53 -0.92
C ASP A 148 0.28 -2.04 -0.82
N PHE A 149 1.41 -1.66 -1.43
CA PHE A 149 2.00 -0.32 -1.35
C PHE A 149 2.08 0.36 -2.72
N ASP A 150 1.35 -0.14 -3.72
CA ASP A 150 1.38 0.38 -5.09
C ASP A 150 1.01 1.86 -5.15
N GLU A 151 0.12 2.33 -4.26
CA GLU A 151 -0.33 3.72 -4.16
C GLU A 151 0.34 4.50 -3.02
N ALA A 152 1.28 3.89 -2.29
CA ALA A 152 1.94 4.56 -1.16
C ALA A 152 2.66 5.84 -1.61
N HIS A 153 2.40 6.94 -0.87
CA HIS A 153 2.89 8.28 -1.20
C HIS A 153 2.73 9.20 0.01
N PRO A 154 3.55 10.25 0.19
CA PRO A 154 3.21 11.32 1.13
C PRO A 154 1.84 11.90 0.83
N GLY A 155 1.00 11.98 1.84
CA GLY A 155 -0.39 12.45 1.69
C GLY A 155 -1.05 12.72 3.04
N ALA A 156 -2.23 13.31 3.03
CA ALA A 156 -2.97 13.57 4.26
C ALA A 156 -3.37 12.23 4.92
N TRP A 157 -2.97 12.02 6.18
CA TRP A 157 -3.25 10.78 6.91
C TRP A 157 -4.75 10.45 6.97
N GLU A 158 -5.59 11.45 6.87
CA GLU A 158 -7.05 11.31 6.86
C GLU A 158 -7.56 10.50 5.67
N TRP A 159 -6.81 10.47 4.57
CA TRP A 159 -7.23 9.76 3.36
C TRP A 159 -7.25 8.26 3.58
N ASP A 160 -6.20 7.71 4.20
CA ASP A 160 -6.15 6.29 4.53
C ASP A 160 -7.24 5.91 5.52
N LEU A 161 -7.44 6.69 6.58
CA LEU A 161 -8.48 6.42 7.56
C LEU A 161 -9.88 6.47 6.94
N ARG A 162 -10.16 7.47 6.08
CA ARG A 162 -11.44 7.57 5.36
C ARG A 162 -11.66 6.36 4.45
N ARG A 163 -10.61 5.94 3.73
CA ARG A 163 -10.69 4.79 2.84
C ARG A 163 -10.93 3.49 3.60
N LEU A 164 -10.24 3.30 4.72
CA LEU A 164 -10.44 2.15 5.60
C LEU A 164 -11.87 2.11 6.13
N VAL A 165 -12.35 3.21 6.72
CA VAL A 165 -13.70 3.31 7.29
C VAL A 165 -14.77 3.08 6.23
N THR A 166 -14.61 3.65 5.04
CA THR A 166 -15.51 3.41 3.91
C THR A 166 -15.53 1.93 3.53
N SER A 167 -14.37 1.27 3.50
CA SER A 167 -14.28 -0.16 3.18
C SER A 167 -14.94 -1.04 4.25
N VAL A 168 -14.83 -0.67 5.53
CA VAL A 168 -15.51 -1.35 6.64
C VAL A 168 -17.04 -1.28 6.46
N TRP A 169 -17.56 -0.10 6.16
CA TRP A 169 -18.99 0.09 5.94
C TRP A 169 -19.50 -0.71 4.75
N VAL A 170 -18.84 -0.57 3.60
CA VAL A 170 -19.23 -1.24 2.35
C VAL A 170 -19.15 -2.76 2.50
N ALA A 171 -18.12 -3.29 3.18
CA ALA A 171 -17.99 -4.72 3.47
C ALA A 171 -19.11 -5.21 4.38
N GLY A 172 -19.47 -4.46 5.43
CA GLY A 172 -20.57 -4.78 6.31
C GLY A 172 -21.89 -4.89 5.55
N ARG A 173 -22.21 -3.90 4.71
CA ARG A 173 -23.43 -3.95 3.87
C ARG A 173 -23.43 -5.13 2.90
N GLN A 174 -22.30 -5.41 2.26
CA GLN A 174 -22.18 -6.55 1.33
C GLN A 174 -22.40 -7.89 2.04
N ASN A 175 -22.00 -8.00 3.32
CA ASN A 175 -22.20 -9.19 4.13
C ASN A 175 -23.59 -9.25 4.77
N GLY A 176 -24.51 -8.35 4.41
CA GLY A 176 -25.89 -8.33 4.92
C GLY A 176 -26.02 -7.80 6.35
N SER A 177 -25.01 -7.12 6.87
CA SER A 177 -25.10 -6.49 8.20
C SER A 177 -26.11 -5.34 8.17
N PRO A 178 -26.93 -5.16 9.22
CA PRO A 178 -27.83 -4.03 9.31
C PRO A 178 -27.07 -2.71 9.41
N GLU A 179 -27.68 -1.62 8.98
CA GLU A 179 -27.02 -0.31 8.84
C GLU A 179 -26.39 0.17 10.16
N HIS A 180 -27.10 0.02 11.27
CA HIS A 180 -26.57 0.39 12.60
C HIS A 180 -25.30 -0.39 12.99
N ALA A 181 -25.17 -1.65 12.56
CA ALA A 181 -23.96 -2.43 12.80
C ALA A 181 -22.78 -1.95 11.95
N CYS A 182 -23.05 -1.55 10.69
CA CYS A 182 -22.05 -0.93 9.82
C CYS A 182 -21.57 0.40 10.42
N GLU A 183 -22.49 1.23 10.92
CA GLU A 183 -22.20 2.49 11.60
C GLU A 183 -21.33 2.27 12.85
N GLN A 184 -21.71 1.32 13.70
CA GLN A 184 -20.93 0.97 14.89
C GLN A 184 -19.53 0.47 14.53
N ALA A 185 -19.40 -0.36 13.50
CA ALA A 185 -18.09 -0.86 13.04
C ALA A 185 -17.19 0.27 12.54
N ALA A 186 -17.75 1.20 11.76
CA ALA A 186 -17.03 2.40 11.30
C ALA A 186 -16.59 3.28 12.47
N ALA A 187 -17.49 3.56 13.41
CA ALA A 187 -17.18 4.34 14.61
C ALA A 187 -16.11 3.68 15.49
N ARG A 188 -16.17 2.36 15.66
CA ARG A 188 -15.15 1.58 16.40
C ARG A 188 -13.79 1.60 15.69
N CYS A 189 -13.76 1.52 14.37
CA CYS A 189 -12.53 1.63 13.59
C CYS A 189 -11.82 2.98 13.87
N VAL A 190 -12.57 4.08 13.80
CA VAL A 190 -12.03 5.42 14.10
C VAL A 190 -11.60 5.54 15.57
N ALA A 191 -12.37 4.98 16.49
CA ALA A 191 -12.04 5.01 17.92
C ALA A 191 -10.75 4.24 18.19
N ALA A 192 -10.62 3.02 17.66
CA ALA A 192 -9.43 2.18 17.82
C ALA A 192 -8.18 2.86 17.24
N TYR A 193 -8.27 3.45 16.03
CA TYR A 193 -7.18 4.22 15.45
C TYR A 193 -6.74 5.36 16.38
N ARG A 194 -7.68 6.14 16.88
CA ARG A 194 -7.40 7.27 17.78
C ARG A 194 -6.76 6.81 19.09
N GLU A 195 -7.25 5.72 19.67
CA GLU A 195 -6.78 5.17 20.95
C GLU A 195 -5.35 4.62 20.77
N HIS A 196 -5.11 3.90 19.70
CA HIS A 196 -3.78 3.37 19.39
C HIS A 196 -2.77 4.47 19.10
N MET A 197 -3.12 5.48 18.31
CA MET A 197 -2.26 6.65 18.07
C MET A 197 -1.94 7.42 19.35
N ALA A 198 -2.86 7.49 20.30
CA ALA A 198 -2.61 8.10 21.60
C ALA A 198 -1.62 7.25 22.43
N SER A 199 -1.76 5.94 22.40
CA SER A 199 -0.82 5.00 23.05
C SER A 199 0.59 5.12 22.45
N LEU A 200 0.73 5.08 21.13
CA LEU A 200 2.00 5.25 20.43
C LEU A 200 2.70 6.59 20.74
N ALA A 201 1.91 7.66 20.95
CA ALA A 201 2.44 8.97 21.28
C ALA A 201 3.16 9.00 22.65
N GLU A 202 2.82 8.08 23.56
CA GLU A 202 3.45 7.95 24.88
C GLU A 202 4.69 7.04 24.86
N GLN A 203 4.86 6.23 23.83
CA GLN A 203 5.97 5.29 23.73
C GLN A 203 7.28 5.97 23.28
N PRO A 204 8.46 5.44 23.65
CA PRO A 204 9.73 5.80 23.04
C PRO A 204 9.72 5.58 21.54
N LEU A 205 10.45 6.44 20.80
CA LEU A 205 10.48 6.36 19.33
C LEU A 205 10.88 4.98 18.82
N LEU A 206 11.94 4.41 19.38
CA LEU A 206 12.45 3.10 18.95
C LEU A 206 11.41 2.00 19.18
N ALA A 207 10.75 1.98 20.34
CA ALA A 207 9.75 0.96 20.66
C ALA A 207 8.59 0.98 19.65
N ARG A 208 8.03 2.16 19.38
CA ARG A 208 6.92 2.28 18.43
C ARG A 208 7.30 2.06 16.95
N SER A 209 8.60 2.24 16.60
CA SER A 209 9.09 2.00 15.25
C SER A 209 9.29 0.51 14.94
N TYR A 210 9.32 -0.33 15.97
CA TYR A 210 9.43 -1.79 15.87
C TYR A 210 8.20 -2.50 16.42
N GLU A 211 7.10 -1.77 16.62
CA GLU A 211 5.85 -2.41 17.03
C GLU A 211 5.27 -3.20 15.85
N LEU A 212 5.20 -4.49 15.99
CA LEU A 212 4.63 -5.41 15.02
C LEU A 212 3.36 -6.03 15.60
N LEU A 213 2.34 -6.18 14.78
CA LEU A 213 1.12 -6.90 15.18
C LEU A 213 1.29 -8.38 14.81
N ASP A 214 1.74 -9.16 15.77
CA ASP A 214 1.86 -10.60 15.62
C ASP A 214 0.51 -11.33 15.85
N LEU A 215 0.53 -12.66 15.69
CA LEU A 215 -0.68 -13.47 15.84
C LEU A 215 -1.26 -13.41 17.25
N ASP A 216 -0.41 -13.41 18.27
CA ASP A 216 -0.84 -13.47 19.67
C ASP A 216 -1.44 -12.13 20.09
N GLN A 217 -0.80 -11.03 19.71
CA GLN A 217 -1.35 -9.69 19.91
C GLN A 217 -2.69 -9.51 19.18
N LEU A 218 -2.79 -9.98 17.94
CA LEU A 218 -4.03 -9.90 17.18
C LEU A 218 -5.16 -10.73 17.83
N GLN A 219 -4.85 -11.90 18.37
CA GLN A 219 -5.83 -12.72 19.07
C GLN A 219 -6.32 -12.09 20.38
N THR A 220 -5.45 -11.35 21.09
CA THR A 220 -5.86 -10.64 22.32
C THR A 220 -6.84 -9.51 22.04
N THR A 221 -6.81 -8.92 20.85
CA THR A 221 -7.77 -7.88 20.43
C THR A 221 -9.16 -8.45 20.10
N ALA A 222 -9.24 -9.75 19.81
CA ALA A 222 -10.49 -10.39 19.44
C ALA A 222 -11.39 -10.63 20.66
N THR A 223 -12.57 -10.02 20.64
CA THR A 223 -13.55 -10.08 21.73
C THR A 223 -14.43 -11.34 21.71
N ARG A 224 -14.45 -12.09 20.61
CA ARG A 224 -15.27 -13.29 20.40
C ARG A 224 -14.39 -14.47 20.03
N ASP A 225 -14.72 -15.65 20.55
CA ASP A 225 -13.98 -16.89 20.26
C ASP A 225 -14.05 -17.28 18.78
N THR A 226 -15.16 -17.00 18.11
CA THR A 226 -15.29 -17.21 16.66
C THR A 226 -14.27 -16.40 15.88
N LEU A 227 -14.08 -15.11 16.24
CA LEU A 227 -13.09 -14.25 15.61
C LEU A 227 -11.66 -14.74 15.89
N ARG A 228 -11.36 -15.18 17.11
CA ARG A 228 -10.05 -15.79 17.43
C ARG A 228 -9.77 -17.03 16.58
N GLN A 229 -10.78 -17.87 16.37
CA GLN A 229 -10.66 -19.05 15.50
C GLN A 229 -10.43 -18.66 14.03
N GLU A 230 -11.15 -17.66 13.53
CA GLU A 230 -10.96 -17.15 12.16
C GLU A 230 -9.56 -16.56 11.94
N ILE A 231 -9.07 -15.78 12.89
CA ILE A 231 -7.69 -15.24 12.88
C ILE A 231 -6.68 -16.40 12.86
N LYS A 232 -6.85 -17.39 13.72
CA LYS A 232 -5.96 -18.57 13.77
C LYS A 232 -5.98 -19.36 12.47
N GLN A 233 -7.14 -19.55 11.87
CA GLN A 233 -7.26 -20.22 10.58
C GLN A 233 -6.64 -19.41 9.45
N ALA A 234 -6.81 -18.09 9.45
CA ALA A 234 -6.17 -17.19 8.47
C ALA A 234 -4.65 -17.25 8.59
N ALA A 235 -4.11 -17.20 9.81
CA ALA A 235 -2.68 -17.34 10.06
C ALA A 235 -2.14 -18.71 9.62
N GLN A 236 -2.87 -19.81 9.89
CA GLN A 236 -2.49 -21.14 9.42
C GLN A 236 -2.48 -21.23 7.89
N ARG A 237 -3.48 -20.63 7.23
CA ARG A 237 -3.50 -20.56 5.76
C ARG A 237 -2.32 -19.75 5.21
N ALA A 238 -1.97 -18.65 5.86
CA ALA A 238 -0.80 -17.84 5.47
C ALA A 238 0.52 -18.62 5.62
N ARG A 239 0.74 -19.28 6.74
CA ARG A 239 1.91 -20.15 6.98
C ARG A 239 2.06 -21.29 5.95
N ARG A 240 0.96 -21.67 5.29
CA ARG A 240 0.96 -22.70 4.24
C ARG A 240 1.25 -22.14 2.84
N ARG A 241 1.38 -20.83 2.69
CA ARG A 241 1.66 -20.17 1.39
C ARG A 241 3.16 -20.01 1.18
N THR A 242 3.87 -21.12 1.17
CA THR A 242 5.30 -21.20 0.89
C THR A 242 5.55 -21.66 -0.55
N SER A 243 6.71 -21.39 -1.10
CA SER A 243 7.05 -21.74 -2.50
C SER A 243 6.99 -23.24 -2.75
N ASP A 244 7.50 -24.05 -1.81
CA ASP A 244 7.43 -25.52 -1.86
C ASP A 244 6.00 -26.06 -1.96
N ARG A 245 5.05 -25.47 -1.22
CA ARG A 245 3.64 -25.84 -1.27
C ARG A 245 2.89 -25.26 -2.47
N ALA A 246 3.37 -24.17 -3.02
CA ALA A 246 2.85 -23.60 -4.26
C ALA A 246 3.25 -24.43 -5.46
N LEU A 247 4.43 -25.07 -5.41
CA LEU A 247 5.05 -25.80 -6.51
C LEU A 247 4.12 -26.82 -7.18
N PRO A 248 3.50 -27.80 -6.49
CA PRO A 248 2.64 -28.79 -7.13
C PRO A 248 1.37 -28.20 -7.77
N ARG A 249 0.92 -27.05 -7.26
CA ARG A 249 -0.30 -26.38 -7.73
C ARG A 249 -0.05 -25.53 -8.97
N PHE A 250 1.10 -24.88 -9.03
CA PHE A 250 1.39 -23.87 -10.06
C PHE A 250 2.38 -24.36 -11.10
N THR A 251 2.87 -25.60 -10.99
CA THR A 251 3.84 -26.14 -11.95
C THR A 251 3.47 -27.53 -12.44
N GLN A 252 3.95 -27.87 -13.62
CA GLN A 252 3.87 -29.19 -14.24
C GLN A 252 5.19 -29.57 -14.89
N GLN A 253 5.48 -30.88 -14.91
CA GLN A 253 6.60 -31.41 -15.66
C GLN A 253 6.21 -31.59 -17.14
N ARG A 254 7.04 -31.09 -18.05
CA ARG A 254 6.86 -31.25 -19.49
C ARG A 254 8.22 -31.48 -20.12
N ASN A 255 8.38 -32.63 -20.75
CA ASN A 255 9.66 -33.05 -21.41
C ASN A 255 10.88 -32.98 -20.46
N GLY A 256 10.70 -33.35 -19.19
CA GLY A 256 11.79 -33.33 -18.21
C GLY A 256 12.06 -31.94 -17.59
N THR A 257 11.42 -30.90 -18.07
CA THR A 257 11.54 -29.53 -17.53
C THR A 257 10.28 -29.13 -16.82
N ARG A 258 10.42 -28.38 -15.73
CA ARG A 258 9.31 -27.85 -14.97
C ARG A 258 8.82 -26.53 -15.57
N HIS A 259 7.51 -26.37 -15.70
CA HIS A 259 6.87 -25.18 -16.24
C HIS A 259 5.75 -24.69 -15.35
N ILE A 260 5.49 -23.39 -15.38
CA ILE A 260 4.31 -22.78 -14.75
C ILE A 260 3.06 -23.23 -15.52
N VAL A 261 2.02 -23.64 -14.78
CA VAL A 261 0.73 -24.04 -15.37
C VAL A 261 0.03 -22.82 -15.94
N GLU A 262 -0.37 -22.91 -17.20
CA GLU A 262 -1.15 -21.88 -17.88
C GLU A 262 -2.63 -21.98 -17.47
N GLU A 263 -3.23 -20.83 -17.17
CA GLU A 263 -4.65 -20.66 -16.83
C GLU A 263 -5.16 -19.37 -17.48
N PRO A 264 -5.34 -19.32 -18.80
CA PRO A 264 -5.78 -18.10 -19.48
C PRO A 264 -7.18 -17.63 -19.02
N PRO A 265 -7.41 -16.33 -18.84
CA PRO A 265 -6.49 -15.22 -19.07
C PRO A 265 -5.62 -14.89 -17.85
N LEU A 266 -5.66 -15.68 -16.78
CA LEU A 266 -5.06 -15.33 -15.48
C LEU A 266 -3.55 -15.61 -15.42
N ILE A 267 -3.12 -16.71 -16.04
CA ILE A 267 -1.71 -17.07 -16.17
C ILE A 267 -1.48 -17.44 -17.63
N THR A 268 -0.59 -16.73 -18.32
CA THR A 268 -0.28 -16.93 -19.72
C THR A 268 1.22 -16.99 -19.94
N ARG A 269 1.63 -17.84 -20.86
CA ARG A 269 3.02 -17.96 -21.25
C ARG A 269 3.50 -16.68 -21.95
N LEU A 270 4.75 -16.36 -21.79
CA LEU A 270 5.46 -15.34 -22.55
C LEU A 270 6.10 -15.94 -23.80
N ASP A 271 6.30 -15.14 -24.84
CA ASP A 271 7.23 -15.47 -25.89
C ASP A 271 8.68 -15.39 -25.37
N ALA A 272 9.62 -16.01 -26.08
CA ALA A 272 11.01 -16.07 -25.65
C ALA A 272 11.64 -14.68 -25.45
N ALA A 273 11.38 -13.74 -26.36
CA ALA A 273 11.92 -12.38 -26.27
C ALA A 273 11.35 -11.59 -25.07
N GLN A 274 10.10 -11.85 -24.69
CA GLN A 274 9.52 -11.26 -23.48
C GLN A 274 10.13 -11.88 -22.22
N ALA A 275 10.29 -13.21 -22.19
CA ALA A 275 10.90 -13.90 -21.06
C ALA A 275 12.35 -13.43 -20.83
N ASP A 276 13.14 -13.30 -21.89
CA ASP A 276 14.52 -12.81 -21.85
C ASP A 276 14.59 -11.39 -21.26
N ARG A 277 13.71 -10.48 -21.70
CA ARG A 277 13.67 -9.12 -21.14
C ARG A 277 13.32 -9.08 -19.64
N ILE A 278 12.48 -9.99 -19.18
CA ILE A 278 12.15 -10.08 -17.75
C ILE A 278 13.32 -10.67 -16.96
N ALA A 279 14.03 -11.66 -17.53
CA ALA A 279 15.24 -12.21 -16.93
C ALA A 279 16.34 -11.13 -16.81
N GLU A 280 16.60 -10.36 -17.87
CA GLU A 280 17.53 -9.21 -17.84
C GLU A 280 17.15 -8.17 -16.79
N ALA A 281 15.85 -7.91 -16.62
CA ALA A 281 15.36 -7.01 -15.58
C ALA A 281 15.62 -7.55 -14.17
N LEU A 282 15.52 -8.86 -13.97
CA LEU A 282 15.87 -9.51 -12.70
C LEU A 282 17.38 -9.46 -12.45
N ASP A 283 18.21 -9.68 -13.46
CA ASP A 283 19.68 -9.53 -13.34
C ASP A 283 20.06 -8.09 -12.94
N SER A 284 19.42 -7.10 -13.55
CA SER A 284 19.61 -5.70 -13.19
C SER A 284 19.14 -5.40 -11.76
N TYR A 285 18.04 -6.02 -11.34
CA TYR A 285 17.52 -5.89 -9.97
C TYR A 285 18.48 -6.47 -8.93
N LEU A 286 19.11 -7.61 -9.21
CA LEU A 286 20.12 -8.22 -8.33
C LEU A 286 21.24 -7.23 -7.96
N GLN A 287 21.64 -6.37 -8.90
CA GLN A 287 22.69 -5.37 -8.69
C GLN A 287 22.26 -4.24 -7.75
N THR A 288 20.97 -4.05 -7.56
CA THR A 288 20.40 -3.02 -6.67
C THR A 288 20.20 -3.50 -5.24
N LEU A 289 20.29 -4.81 -4.99
CA LEU A 289 20.06 -5.40 -3.70
C LEU A 289 21.23 -5.23 -2.72
N PRO A 290 20.95 -5.16 -1.41
CA PRO A 290 21.99 -5.33 -0.41
C PRO A 290 22.76 -6.64 -0.65
N PRO A 291 24.10 -6.65 -0.41
CA PRO A 291 24.97 -7.78 -0.78
C PRO A 291 24.53 -9.16 -0.26
N HIS A 292 23.94 -9.21 0.92
CA HIS A 292 23.45 -10.47 1.50
C HIS A 292 22.26 -11.05 0.74
N TRP A 293 21.30 -10.21 0.33
CA TRP A 293 20.15 -10.64 -0.47
C TRP A 293 20.55 -10.99 -1.90
N ALA A 294 21.43 -10.20 -2.53
CA ALA A 294 21.96 -10.52 -3.84
C ALA A 294 22.64 -11.89 -3.86
N ARG A 295 23.41 -12.21 -2.80
CA ARG A 295 24.08 -13.53 -2.67
C ARG A 295 23.09 -14.68 -2.51
N ILE A 296 22.00 -14.49 -1.76
CA ILE A 296 20.96 -15.51 -1.61
C ILE A 296 20.28 -15.78 -2.95
N LEU A 297 19.83 -14.73 -3.64
CA LEU A 297 19.13 -14.87 -4.92
C LEU A 297 20.02 -15.37 -6.04
N ALA A 298 21.32 -15.05 -6.04
CA ALA A 298 22.30 -15.57 -6.98
C ALA A 298 22.52 -17.10 -6.88
N GLY A 299 22.01 -17.74 -5.82
CA GLY A 299 21.96 -19.19 -5.67
C GLY A 299 20.84 -19.89 -6.47
N TYR A 300 19.98 -19.11 -7.14
CA TYR A 300 18.84 -19.62 -7.90
C TYR A 300 18.98 -19.33 -9.39
N SER A 301 18.43 -20.20 -10.23
CA SER A 301 18.34 -20.02 -11.67
C SER A 301 16.88 -19.95 -12.11
N ILE A 302 16.56 -19.03 -13.02
CA ILE A 302 15.23 -18.93 -13.59
C ILE A 302 14.99 -20.14 -14.50
N ILE A 303 13.90 -20.87 -14.27
CA ILE A 303 13.50 -22.02 -15.09
C ILE A 303 12.25 -21.78 -15.92
N ASP A 304 11.36 -20.87 -15.48
CA ASP A 304 10.20 -20.46 -16.28
C ASP A 304 9.67 -19.09 -15.84
N ILE A 305 9.07 -18.35 -16.78
CA ILE A 305 8.44 -17.05 -16.51
C ILE A 305 7.07 -17.01 -17.17
N ALA A 306 6.07 -16.52 -16.45
CA ALA A 306 4.71 -16.33 -16.97
C ALA A 306 4.15 -14.96 -16.60
N HIS A 307 3.28 -14.42 -17.43
CA HIS A 307 2.43 -13.29 -17.07
C HIS A 307 1.35 -13.77 -16.09
N LYS A 308 1.06 -12.98 -15.04
CA LYS A 308 0.08 -13.35 -14.02
C LYS A 308 -0.82 -12.17 -13.66
N VAL A 309 -2.12 -12.32 -13.87
CA VAL A 309 -3.13 -11.32 -13.49
C VAL A 309 -3.41 -11.37 -12.00
N VAL A 310 -3.13 -10.29 -11.29
CA VAL A 310 -3.31 -10.18 -9.85
C VAL A 310 -4.27 -9.05 -9.45
N GLY A 311 -4.92 -9.19 -8.29
CA GLY A 311 -5.73 -8.15 -7.66
C GLY A 311 -7.02 -7.78 -8.39
N VAL A 312 -7.49 -6.55 -8.13
CA VAL A 312 -8.61 -5.87 -8.81
C VAL A 312 -8.12 -4.54 -9.39
N GLY A 313 -7.56 -3.68 -8.55
CA GLY A 313 -7.01 -2.37 -8.97
C GLY A 313 -5.87 -2.50 -9.98
N SER A 314 -4.99 -3.49 -9.79
CA SER A 314 -3.81 -3.74 -10.62
C SER A 314 -4.06 -4.59 -11.88
N VAL A 315 -5.28 -5.11 -12.11
CA VAL A 315 -5.60 -5.86 -13.35
C VAL A 315 -5.31 -5.02 -14.59
N GLY A 316 -4.59 -5.62 -15.54
CA GLY A 316 -4.16 -4.95 -16.78
C GLY A 316 -2.78 -4.30 -16.68
N LEU A 317 -2.21 -4.15 -15.49
CA LEU A 317 -0.80 -3.83 -15.35
C LEU A 317 0.05 -5.07 -15.64
N ARG A 318 1.29 -4.83 -16.05
CA ARG A 318 2.23 -5.93 -16.31
C ARG A 318 2.67 -6.54 -14.99
N ALA A 319 2.31 -7.78 -14.76
CA ALA A 319 2.73 -8.56 -13.61
C ALA A 319 3.20 -9.93 -14.09
N TYR A 320 4.33 -10.36 -13.56
CA TYR A 320 4.98 -11.60 -13.94
C TYR A 320 5.29 -12.43 -12.71
N ILE A 321 5.41 -13.73 -12.92
CA ILE A 321 5.91 -14.67 -11.94
C ILE A 321 7.07 -15.41 -12.55
N ALA A 322 8.22 -15.38 -11.89
CA ALA A 322 9.39 -16.17 -12.25
C ALA A 322 9.51 -17.34 -11.27
N LEU A 323 9.60 -18.54 -11.80
CA LEU A 323 9.94 -19.76 -11.07
C LEU A 323 11.44 -19.93 -11.12
N CYS A 324 12.08 -19.92 -9.96
CA CYS A 324 13.52 -20.11 -9.85
C CYS A 324 13.80 -21.36 -9.04
N GLU A 325 14.84 -22.13 -9.44
CA GLU A 325 15.30 -23.35 -8.79
C GLU A 325 16.74 -23.17 -8.32
N GLY A 326 17.01 -23.60 -7.09
CA GLY A 326 18.32 -23.59 -6.47
C GLY A 326 19.07 -24.89 -6.71
N SER A 327 19.67 -25.43 -5.65
CA SER A 327 20.56 -26.60 -5.73
C SER A 327 19.83 -27.94 -5.87
N SER A 328 18.51 -27.98 -5.71
CA SER A 328 17.68 -29.19 -5.86
C SER A 328 16.29 -28.85 -6.39
N PRO A 329 15.58 -29.83 -6.95
CA PRO A 329 14.21 -29.64 -7.47
C PRO A 329 13.20 -29.18 -6.42
N ASP A 330 13.47 -29.36 -5.14
CA ASP A 330 12.60 -28.91 -4.05
C ASP A 330 13.00 -27.53 -3.51
N ASP A 331 14.20 -27.07 -3.87
CA ASP A 331 14.71 -25.74 -3.52
C ASP A 331 14.23 -24.71 -4.56
N VAL A 332 13.02 -24.20 -4.35
CA VAL A 332 12.37 -23.29 -5.30
C VAL A 332 11.91 -22.02 -4.66
N VAL A 333 11.97 -20.96 -5.45
CA VAL A 333 11.38 -19.65 -5.09
C VAL A 333 10.56 -19.11 -6.25
N PHE A 334 9.40 -18.54 -5.93
CA PHE A 334 8.61 -17.77 -6.88
C PHE A 334 8.84 -16.29 -6.63
N LEU A 335 9.36 -15.60 -7.62
CA LEU A 335 9.51 -14.14 -7.59
C LEU A 335 8.36 -13.52 -8.36
N GLN A 336 7.68 -12.54 -7.74
CA GLN A 336 6.64 -11.78 -8.42
C GLN A 336 7.17 -10.39 -8.78
N LEU A 337 7.12 -10.07 -10.07
CA LEU A 337 7.42 -8.75 -10.59
C LEU A 337 6.13 -8.03 -10.91
N LYS A 338 6.02 -6.77 -10.49
CA LYS A 338 4.87 -5.92 -10.78
C LYS A 338 5.32 -4.61 -11.41
N GLN A 339 4.62 -4.17 -12.44
CA GLN A 339 4.77 -2.83 -12.95
C GLN A 339 4.30 -1.83 -11.89
N ALA A 340 5.19 -1.00 -11.40
CA ALA A 340 4.84 0.14 -10.56
C ALA A 340 4.48 1.35 -11.43
N ARG A 341 3.37 1.99 -11.13
CA ARG A 341 2.92 3.24 -11.75
C ARG A 341 3.06 4.38 -10.77
N ARG A 342 2.97 5.60 -11.27
CA ARG A 342 2.83 6.77 -10.40
C ARG A 342 1.58 6.64 -9.54
N SER A 343 1.70 6.91 -8.24
CA SER A 343 0.58 6.88 -7.31
C SER A 343 -0.53 7.84 -7.74
N VAL A 344 -1.78 7.41 -7.61
CA VAL A 344 -2.96 8.25 -7.83
C VAL A 344 -3.03 9.44 -6.86
N VAL A 345 -2.38 9.33 -5.71
CA VAL A 345 -2.26 10.39 -4.68
C VAL A 345 -1.34 11.51 -5.14
N ALA A 346 -0.29 11.19 -5.91
CA ALA A 346 0.82 12.10 -6.22
C ALA A 346 0.38 13.44 -6.83
N ARG A 347 -0.60 13.42 -7.74
CA ARG A 347 -1.06 14.64 -8.43
C ARG A 347 -1.77 15.64 -7.51
N PHE A 348 -2.26 15.18 -6.35
CA PHE A 348 -2.99 16.02 -5.41
C PHE A 348 -2.14 16.53 -4.24
N VAL A 349 -0.98 15.96 -4.03
CA VAL A 349 -0.12 16.27 -2.87
C VAL A 349 1.15 16.98 -3.28
N HIS A 350 1.87 16.48 -4.27
CA HIS A 350 3.13 17.01 -4.75
C HIS A 350 3.11 17.41 -6.23
N GLY A 351 1.93 17.63 -6.82
CA GLY A 351 1.78 17.96 -8.23
C GLY A 351 2.31 16.80 -9.11
N ASP A 352 3.14 17.15 -10.12
CA ASP A 352 3.62 16.16 -11.09
C ASP A 352 4.90 15.43 -10.69
N SER A 353 5.53 15.80 -9.57
CA SER A 353 6.77 15.19 -9.13
C SER A 353 6.54 14.19 -8.00
N ALA A 354 6.59 12.88 -8.30
CA ALA A 354 6.91 11.91 -7.27
C ALA A 354 8.37 12.14 -6.84
N TRP A 355 8.65 11.98 -5.55
CA TRP A 355 9.99 12.15 -5.01
C TRP A 355 11.00 11.19 -5.64
N HIS A 356 10.58 9.98 -5.99
CA HIS A 356 11.39 8.97 -6.64
C HIS A 356 11.32 9.07 -8.16
N ALA A 357 12.47 9.04 -8.81
CA ALA A 357 12.58 8.95 -10.26
C ALA A 357 12.06 7.61 -10.79
N HIS A 358 12.17 6.54 -9.98
CA HIS A 358 11.74 5.20 -10.31
C HIS A 358 10.60 4.75 -9.40
N GLN A 359 9.45 4.39 -9.99
CA GLN A 359 8.25 4.07 -9.21
C GLN A 359 8.37 2.76 -8.41
N GLY A 360 9.10 1.78 -8.90
CA GLY A 360 9.40 0.55 -8.15
C GLY A 360 10.19 0.84 -6.88
N GLN A 361 11.19 1.72 -6.96
CA GLN A 361 11.95 2.17 -5.79
C GLN A 361 11.02 2.84 -4.77
N ARG A 362 10.12 3.72 -5.21
CA ARG A 362 9.12 4.36 -4.35
C ARG A 362 8.30 3.33 -3.57
N VAL A 363 7.78 2.30 -4.25
CA VAL A 363 6.97 1.25 -3.60
C VAL A 363 7.78 0.54 -2.52
N VAL A 364 9.02 0.13 -2.82
CA VAL A 364 9.88 -0.59 -1.87
C VAL A 364 10.26 0.27 -0.68
N GLU A 365 10.66 1.53 -0.90
CA GLU A 365 11.04 2.43 0.19
C GLU A 365 9.86 2.76 1.11
N TYR A 366 8.67 2.95 0.54
CA TYR A 366 7.49 3.23 1.36
C TYR A 366 6.93 1.99 2.06
N GLN A 367 7.14 0.80 1.49
CA GLN A 367 6.88 -0.45 2.21
C GLN A 367 7.76 -0.59 3.46
N GLN A 368 8.98 -0.08 3.41
CA GLN A 368 9.88 -0.08 4.57
C GLN A 368 9.54 1.02 5.60
N ALA A 369 8.85 2.07 5.17
CA ALA A 369 8.47 3.21 6.01
C ALA A 369 7.15 3.00 6.76
N LEU A 370 6.24 2.21 6.18
CA LEU A 370 4.93 1.86 6.73
C LEU A 370 4.95 0.52 7.43
#